data_b34358ef0b407a87da085b93770d6e63
#
_entry.id   b34358ef0b407a87da085b93770d6e63
#
_cell.length_a   1.000
_cell.length_b   1.000
_cell.length_c   1.000
_cell.angle_alpha   90.00
_cell.angle_beta   90.00
_cell.angle_gamma   90.00
#
_symmetry.space_group_name_H-M   'P 1'
#
loop_
_entity.id
_entity.type
_entity.pdbx_description
1 polymer ?
#
loop_
_entity_poly.entity_id
_entity_poly.type
_entity_poly.pdbx_seq_one_letter_code
_entity_poly.pdbx_strand_id
1 'polypeptide(L)'
;RDLHSFPTRRSSDLTTFRGEPVPFVMELPNYRFPSAKSVGRLIWDKAKDFLTRAFTIIFLATIIIWFLQSFDLHLNLVDNSQNSILAAIGSLIAPIFAPLGFADWRISTALITGFMAKESVVSTLTILSAVNVLTPFTAAVFLVFTLLYTPCVAAIASVKRELGGKWAVFVVVIQCVIAWLVAFAVHLAGMGFGLG
;
A
#
# COMPACT_ATOMS: atom_id res chain seq x y z
N ARG A 1 -32.44 -47.46 32.83
CA ARG A 1 -32.29 -47.16 31.40
C ARG A 1 -30.90 -46.59 31.21
N ASP A 2 -30.09 -47.38 30.56
CA ASP A 2 -28.62 -47.30 30.57
C ASP A 2 -28.11 -46.08 29.79
N LEU A 3 -27.62 -45.11 30.53
CA LEU A 3 -26.92 -43.92 30.03
C LEU A 3 -25.41 -44.16 29.76
N HIS A 4 -25.06 -45.43 29.46
CA HIS A 4 -23.65 -45.84 29.33
C HIS A 4 -23.15 -46.08 27.91
N SER A 5 -23.72 -45.45 26.89
CA SER A 5 -23.26 -45.65 25.53
C SER A 5 -22.64 -44.41 24.87
N PHE A 6 -22.15 -43.44 25.67
CA PHE A 6 -21.26 -42.47 25.07
C PHE A 6 -19.82 -43.01 25.12
N PRO A 7 -19.11 -43.05 24.01
CA PRO A 7 -17.73 -43.48 23.99
C PRO A 7 -16.90 -42.57 24.91
N THR A 8 -16.32 -43.21 25.94
CA THR A 8 -15.36 -42.53 26.83
C THR A 8 -14.26 -41.92 25.98
N ARG A 9 -14.12 -40.62 26.08
CA ARG A 9 -13.03 -39.87 25.42
C ARG A 9 -11.71 -40.56 25.75
N ARG A 10 -10.97 -40.97 24.72
CA ARG A 10 -9.61 -41.49 24.90
C ARG A 10 -8.75 -40.46 25.61
N SER A 11 -7.93 -40.93 26.55
CA SER A 11 -7.01 -40.05 27.31
C SER A 11 -6.06 -39.24 26.43
N SER A 12 -5.82 -39.68 25.19
CA SER A 12 -5.07 -38.94 24.16
C SER A 12 -5.72 -37.64 23.73
N ASP A 13 -7.08 -37.56 23.76
CA ASP A 13 -7.80 -36.35 23.35
C ASP A 13 -7.65 -35.22 24.39
N LEU A 14 -7.43 -35.59 25.66
CA LEU A 14 -7.24 -34.66 26.77
C LEU A 14 -5.83 -34.09 26.85
N THR A 15 -4.85 -34.77 26.27
CA THR A 15 -3.44 -34.33 26.30
C THR A 15 -3.03 -33.53 25.07
N THR A 16 -3.58 -33.87 23.91
CA THR A 16 -3.17 -33.29 22.61
C THR A 16 -4.07 -32.11 22.17
N PHE A 17 -5.37 -32.20 22.49
CA PHE A 17 -6.34 -31.16 22.15
C PHE A 17 -7.02 -30.60 23.41
N ARG A 18 -6.40 -29.61 24.03
CA ARG A 18 -6.98 -28.83 25.12
C ARG A 18 -7.94 -27.79 24.55
N GLY A 19 -9.11 -28.18 24.11
CA GLY A 19 -10.17 -27.28 23.69
C GLY A 19 -11.50 -27.69 24.32
N GLU A 20 -12.33 -26.75 24.72
CA GLU A 20 -13.72 -27.04 25.06
C GLU A 20 -14.42 -27.57 23.82
N PRO A 21 -15.19 -28.66 23.92
CA PRO A 21 -15.95 -29.17 22.78
C PRO A 21 -17.02 -28.15 22.42
N VAL A 22 -16.83 -27.49 21.30
CA VAL A 22 -17.88 -26.67 20.72
C VAL A 22 -19.04 -27.60 20.41
N PRO A 23 -20.26 -27.38 20.94
CA PRO A 23 -21.42 -28.18 20.60
C PRO A 23 -21.62 -28.06 19.09
N PHE A 24 -21.52 -29.23 18.41
CA PHE A 24 -21.71 -29.33 16.98
C PHE A 24 -23.22 -29.24 16.68
N VAL A 25 -23.72 -28.01 16.59
CA VAL A 25 -25.10 -27.77 16.17
C VAL A 25 -25.08 -27.72 14.65
N MET A 26 -25.37 -28.81 14.00
CA MET A 26 -25.62 -28.88 12.57
C MET A 26 -27.06 -28.41 12.29
N GLU A 27 -27.30 -27.13 12.49
CA GLU A 27 -28.45 -26.47 11.85
C GLU A 27 -27.97 -25.96 10.50
N LEU A 28 -28.44 -26.61 9.43
CA LEU A 28 -28.25 -26.09 8.07
C LEU A 28 -28.88 -24.70 8.03
N PRO A 29 -28.10 -23.64 7.79
CA PRO A 29 -28.63 -22.30 7.70
C PRO A 29 -29.69 -22.27 6.58
N ASN A 30 -30.92 -21.86 6.91
CA ASN A 30 -31.95 -21.61 5.93
C ASN A 30 -31.45 -20.58 4.94
N TYR A 31 -31.10 -20.99 3.72
CA TYR A 31 -30.72 -20.10 2.64
C TYR A 31 -31.91 -19.22 2.27
N ARG A 32 -31.92 -18.01 2.81
CA ARG A 32 -32.86 -16.95 2.41
C ARG A 32 -32.12 -15.97 1.50
N PHE A 33 -32.78 -15.54 0.46
CA PHE A 33 -32.26 -14.43 -0.35
C PHE A 33 -32.01 -13.23 0.55
N PRO A 34 -30.81 -12.60 0.49
CA PRO A 34 -30.50 -11.44 1.31
C PRO A 34 -31.45 -10.30 0.96
N SER A 35 -32.08 -9.70 1.97
CA SER A 35 -32.97 -8.55 1.74
C SER A 35 -32.14 -7.33 1.30
N ALA A 36 -32.60 -6.61 0.29
CA ALA A 36 -31.93 -5.42 -0.22
C ALA A 36 -31.63 -4.37 0.88
N LYS A 37 -32.52 -4.26 1.86
CA LYS A 37 -32.35 -3.38 3.02
C LYS A 37 -31.17 -3.80 3.92
N SER A 38 -31.02 -5.09 4.18
CA SER A 38 -29.91 -5.61 5.01
C SER A 38 -28.58 -5.48 4.29
N VAL A 39 -28.56 -5.78 2.98
CA VAL A 39 -27.37 -5.60 2.12
C VAL A 39 -26.97 -4.13 2.07
N GLY A 40 -27.92 -3.23 1.83
CA GLY A 40 -27.67 -1.79 1.77
C GLY A 40 -27.10 -1.25 3.10
N ARG A 41 -27.65 -1.69 4.23
CA ARG A 41 -27.12 -1.29 5.55
C ARG A 41 -25.71 -1.81 5.78
N LEU A 42 -25.45 -3.08 5.46
CA LEU A 42 -24.12 -3.68 5.62
C LEU A 42 -23.07 -2.97 4.75
N ILE A 43 -23.42 -2.67 3.48
CA ILE A 43 -22.54 -1.90 2.58
C ILE A 43 -22.27 -0.52 3.16
N TRP A 44 -23.31 0.18 3.65
CA TRP A 44 -23.16 1.51 4.24
C TRP A 44 -22.25 1.50 5.48
N ASP A 45 -22.45 0.55 6.40
CA ASP A 45 -21.64 0.43 7.60
C ASP A 45 -20.18 0.15 7.25
N LYS A 46 -19.93 -0.76 6.30
CA LYS A 46 -18.56 -1.05 5.82
C LYS A 46 -17.92 0.14 5.09
N ALA A 47 -18.69 0.83 4.25
CA ALA A 47 -18.21 2.02 3.53
C ALA A 47 -17.90 3.16 4.50
N LYS A 48 -18.76 3.43 5.48
CA LYS A 48 -18.55 4.45 6.52
C LYS A 48 -17.31 4.16 7.34
N ASP A 49 -17.12 2.92 7.79
CA ASP A 49 -15.95 2.49 8.55
C ASP A 49 -14.67 2.69 7.74
N PHE A 50 -14.68 2.30 6.47
CA PHE A 50 -13.55 2.49 5.57
C PHE A 50 -13.23 3.97 5.36
N LEU A 51 -14.23 4.79 5.01
CA LEU A 51 -14.06 6.23 4.79
C LEU A 51 -13.51 6.95 6.01
N THR A 52 -14.06 6.68 7.19
CA THR A 52 -13.60 7.32 8.43
C THR A 52 -12.13 7.02 8.71
N ARG A 53 -11.71 5.78 8.53
CA ARG A 53 -10.32 5.36 8.76
C ARG A 53 -9.38 5.86 7.68
N ALA A 54 -9.77 5.75 6.41
CA ALA A 54 -8.98 6.25 5.29
C ALA A 54 -8.76 7.77 5.41
N PHE A 55 -9.83 8.52 5.74
CA PHE A 55 -9.73 9.97 5.96
C PHE A 55 -8.73 10.33 7.05
N THR A 56 -8.77 9.68 8.21
CA THR A 56 -7.86 9.96 9.31
C THR A 56 -6.40 9.70 8.92
N ILE A 57 -6.14 8.57 8.25
CA ILE A 57 -4.78 8.20 7.82
C ILE A 57 -4.28 9.16 6.75
N ILE A 58 -5.08 9.45 5.75
CA ILE A 58 -4.72 10.38 4.66
C ILE A 58 -4.49 11.79 5.22
N PHE A 59 -5.36 12.27 6.11
CA PHE A 59 -5.23 13.59 6.72
C PHE A 59 -3.92 13.72 7.51
N LEU A 60 -3.60 12.75 8.37
CA LEU A 60 -2.35 12.76 9.12
C LEU A 60 -1.13 12.70 8.19
N ALA A 61 -1.19 11.85 7.17
CA ALA A 61 -0.15 11.70 6.18
C ALA A 61 0.07 12.99 5.38
N THR A 62 -1.00 13.69 5.02
CA THR A 62 -0.92 14.97 4.31
C THR A 62 -0.24 16.05 5.17
N ILE A 63 -0.53 16.10 6.46
CA ILE A 63 0.16 17.03 7.40
C ILE A 63 1.66 16.73 7.44
N ILE A 64 2.04 15.45 7.53
CA ILE A 64 3.45 15.04 7.56
C ILE A 64 4.15 15.44 6.26
N ILE A 65 3.56 15.18 5.10
CA ILE A 65 4.13 15.55 3.80
C ILE A 65 4.23 17.06 3.67
N TRP A 66 3.19 17.80 4.06
CA TRP A 66 3.22 19.25 4.05
C TRP A 66 4.38 19.80 4.91
N PHE A 67 4.56 19.24 6.10
CA PHE A 67 5.68 19.61 6.96
C PHE A 67 7.03 19.33 6.28
N LEU A 68 7.22 18.15 5.71
CA LEU A 68 8.45 17.75 5.03
C LEU A 68 8.74 18.59 3.76
N GLN A 69 7.69 19.12 3.12
CA GLN A 69 7.85 20.02 1.95
C GLN A 69 8.13 21.46 2.34
N SER A 70 7.60 21.91 3.48
CA SER A 70 7.66 23.32 3.89
C SER A 70 8.90 23.66 4.69
N PHE A 71 9.58 22.66 5.27
CA PHE A 71 10.74 22.90 6.15
C PHE A 71 12.01 22.29 5.59
N ASP A 72 13.13 22.99 5.88
CA ASP A 72 14.49 22.49 5.66
C ASP A 72 14.98 21.69 6.88
N LEU A 73 16.15 21.05 6.75
CA LEU A 73 16.83 20.34 7.84
C LEU A 73 17.11 21.20 9.08
N HIS A 74 17.14 22.54 8.91
CA HIS A 74 17.27 23.50 10.00
C HIS A 74 15.94 24.05 10.52
N LEU A 75 14.80 23.45 10.13
CA LEU A 75 13.45 23.90 10.50
C LEU A 75 13.10 25.35 10.08
N ASN A 76 13.75 25.86 9.04
CA ASN A 76 13.37 27.10 8.40
C ASN A 76 12.31 26.85 7.32
N LEU A 77 11.37 27.78 7.16
CA LEU A 77 10.43 27.77 6.05
C LEU A 77 11.18 27.97 4.73
N VAL A 78 10.92 27.10 3.76
CA VAL A 78 11.63 27.07 2.48
C VAL A 78 10.74 27.62 1.38
N ASP A 79 11.22 28.67 0.68
CA ASP A 79 10.57 29.23 -0.50
C ASP A 79 10.78 28.35 -1.75
N ASN A 80 11.85 27.53 -1.77
CA ASN A 80 12.21 26.66 -2.87
C ASN A 80 12.10 25.18 -2.47
N SER A 81 11.26 24.41 -3.16
CA SER A 81 11.05 22.98 -2.90
C SER A 81 12.34 22.14 -2.96
N GLN A 82 13.41 22.62 -3.59
CA GLN A 82 14.72 21.96 -3.66
C GLN A 82 15.42 21.81 -2.30
N ASN A 83 15.21 22.76 -1.41
CA ASN A 83 15.86 22.80 -0.10
C ASN A 83 15.04 22.13 0.99
N SER A 84 13.89 21.55 0.64
CA SER A 84 13.00 20.88 1.59
C SER A 84 13.59 19.56 2.07
N ILE A 85 13.21 19.13 3.28
CA ILE A 85 13.56 17.82 3.81
C ILE A 85 13.13 16.71 2.84
N LEU A 86 11.98 16.87 2.21
CA LEU A 86 11.46 15.90 1.26
C LEU A 86 12.34 15.79 0.00
N ALA A 87 12.87 16.91 -0.50
CA ALA A 87 13.81 16.89 -1.61
C ALA A 87 15.16 16.26 -1.23
N ALA A 88 15.64 16.47 0.00
CA ALA A 88 16.84 15.81 0.51
C ALA A 88 16.66 14.29 0.57
N ILE A 89 15.51 13.80 1.06
CA ILE A 89 15.17 12.37 1.04
C ILE A 89 15.05 11.87 -0.41
N GLY A 90 14.40 12.64 -1.28
CA GLY A 90 14.27 12.31 -2.70
C GLY A 90 15.61 12.15 -3.40
N SER A 91 16.57 13.07 -3.13
CA SER A 91 17.93 13.01 -3.69
C SER A 91 18.74 11.82 -3.17
N LEU A 92 18.52 11.39 -1.92
CA LEU A 92 19.14 10.20 -1.36
C LEU A 92 18.64 8.91 -2.02
N ILE A 93 17.37 8.89 -2.41
CA ILE A 93 16.72 7.72 -3.04
C ILE A 93 16.92 7.71 -4.57
N ALA A 94 17.10 8.88 -5.19
CA ALA A 94 17.26 9.03 -6.64
C ALA A 94 18.28 8.08 -7.29
N PRO A 95 19.45 7.77 -6.69
CA PRO A 95 20.41 6.82 -7.28
C PRO A 95 19.86 5.41 -7.51
N ILE A 96 18.86 4.98 -6.70
CA ILE A 96 18.21 3.66 -6.85
C ILE A 96 17.45 3.57 -8.19
N PHE A 97 17.00 4.72 -8.71
CA PHE A 97 16.27 4.82 -9.97
C PHE A 97 17.14 5.13 -11.18
N ALA A 98 18.46 5.31 -10.98
CA ALA A 98 19.41 5.53 -12.07
C ALA A 98 19.35 4.44 -13.16
N PRO A 99 19.27 3.13 -12.82
CA PRO A 99 19.17 2.07 -13.83
C PRO A 99 17.85 2.09 -14.62
N LEU A 100 16.83 2.81 -14.15
CA LEU A 100 15.53 2.95 -14.81
C LEU A 100 15.46 4.17 -15.74
N GLY A 101 16.52 5.00 -15.78
CA GLY A 101 16.59 6.18 -16.63
C GLY A 101 15.97 7.45 -16.05
N PHE A 102 15.58 7.46 -14.76
CA PHE A 102 14.99 8.64 -14.10
C PHE A 102 15.56 8.91 -12.71
N ALA A 103 16.86 9.15 -12.63
CA ALA A 103 17.58 9.49 -11.40
C ALA A 103 17.44 11.00 -11.04
N ASP A 104 16.22 11.51 -11.00
CA ASP A 104 15.96 12.91 -10.60
C ASP A 104 15.30 12.95 -9.22
N TRP A 105 15.75 13.88 -8.38
CA TRP A 105 15.18 14.09 -7.04
C TRP A 105 13.68 14.45 -7.10
N ARG A 106 13.24 15.15 -8.16
CA ARG A 106 11.84 15.53 -8.35
C ARG A 106 10.94 14.32 -8.56
N ILE A 107 11.43 13.37 -9.35
CA ILE A 107 10.72 12.11 -9.62
C ILE A 107 10.67 11.26 -8.35
N SER A 108 11.79 11.15 -7.63
CA SER A 108 11.83 10.44 -6.35
C SER A 108 10.90 11.06 -5.31
N THR A 109 10.87 12.40 -5.23
CA THR A 109 9.92 13.14 -4.37
C THR A 109 8.47 12.84 -4.75
N ALA A 110 8.15 12.82 -6.06
CA ALA A 110 6.82 12.48 -6.52
C ALA A 110 6.42 11.03 -6.18
N LEU A 111 7.36 10.09 -6.21
CA LEU A 111 7.10 8.71 -5.77
C LEU A 111 6.84 8.60 -4.27
N ILE A 112 7.56 9.38 -3.44
CA ILE A 112 7.32 9.43 -1.99
C ILE A 112 5.93 10.00 -1.69
N THR A 113 5.54 11.09 -2.35
CA THR A 113 4.18 11.63 -2.19
C THR A 113 3.12 10.68 -2.71
N GLY A 114 3.40 9.97 -3.79
CA GLY A 114 2.53 8.93 -4.36
C GLY A 114 2.34 7.70 -3.47
N PHE A 115 3.24 7.46 -2.52
CA PHE A 115 3.04 6.46 -1.49
C PHE A 115 1.84 6.79 -0.58
N MET A 116 1.54 8.06 -0.38
CA MET A 116 0.35 8.50 0.37
C MET A 116 -0.91 8.31 -0.47
N ALA A 117 -0.89 8.84 -1.69
CA ALA A 117 -2.00 8.75 -2.63
C ALA A 117 -1.43 8.71 -4.06
N LYS A 118 -1.66 7.62 -4.79
CA LYS A 118 -1.07 7.43 -6.13
C LYS A 118 -1.43 8.54 -7.12
N GLU A 119 -2.60 9.12 -6.98
CA GLU A 119 -3.06 10.27 -7.77
C GLU A 119 -2.21 11.53 -7.54
N SER A 120 -1.55 11.65 -6.39
CA SER A 120 -0.68 12.78 -6.07
C SER A 120 0.64 12.77 -6.86
N VAL A 121 1.04 11.63 -7.43
CA VAL A 121 2.27 11.52 -8.24
C VAL A 121 2.24 12.49 -9.40
N VAL A 122 1.17 12.49 -10.18
CA VAL A 122 1.02 13.36 -11.37
C VAL A 122 1.01 14.83 -10.98
N SER A 123 0.26 15.17 -9.92
CA SER A 123 0.21 16.55 -9.42
C SER A 123 1.58 17.02 -8.94
N THR A 124 2.32 16.20 -8.23
CA THR A 124 3.67 16.54 -7.73
C THR A 124 4.66 16.69 -8.90
N LEU A 125 4.62 15.80 -9.90
CA LEU A 125 5.45 15.93 -11.11
C LEU A 125 5.19 17.25 -11.84
N THR A 126 3.93 17.66 -11.92
CA THR A 126 3.54 18.95 -12.56
C THR A 126 4.06 20.13 -11.74
N ILE A 127 3.85 20.12 -10.43
CA ILE A 127 4.31 21.21 -9.53
C ILE A 127 5.83 21.36 -9.56
N LEU A 128 6.55 20.25 -9.55
CA LEU A 128 8.03 20.25 -9.58
C LEU A 128 8.59 20.40 -11.00
N SER A 129 7.75 20.60 -12.02
CA SER A 129 8.13 20.65 -13.44
C SER A 129 8.98 19.44 -13.89
N ALA A 130 8.80 18.29 -13.24
CA ALA A 130 9.54 17.06 -13.50
C ALA A 130 9.07 16.37 -14.80
N VAL A 131 7.89 16.72 -15.30
CA VAL A 131 7.36 16.22 -16.58
C VAL A 131 8.30 16.52 -17.75
N ASN A 132 8.97 17.69 -17.72
CA ASN A 132 9.90 18.11 -18.77
C ASN A 132 11.25 17.35 -18.75
N VAL A 133 11.55 16.64 -17.65
CA VAL A 133 12.76 15.83 -17.52
C VAL A 133 12.57 14.43 -18.08
N LEU A 134 11.32 13.98 -18.20
CA LEU A 134 10.97 12.65 -18.68
C LEU A 134 10.88 12.65 -20.22
N THR A 135 11.67 11.80 -20.86
CA THR A 135 11.43 11.47 -22.29
C THR A 135 10.15 10.60 -22.39
N PRO A 136 9.50 10.51 -23.54
CA PRO A 136 8.32 9.66 -23.70
C PRO A 136 8.56 8.21 -23.29
N PHE A 137 9.76 7.69 -23.53
CA PHE A 137 10.15 6.33 -23.14
C PHE A 137 10.34 6.20 -21.63
N THR A 138 11.11 7.10 -20.99
CA THR A 138 11.30 7.08 -19.55
C THR A 138 10.00 7.35 -18.79
N ALA A 139 9.08 8.13 -19.38
CA ALA A 139 7.73 8.32 -18.86
C ALA A 139 6.91 7.01 -18.88
N ALA A 140 7.05 6.21 -19.94
CA ALA A 140 6.39 4.89 -20.00
C ALA A 140 6.96 3.93 -18.94
N VAL A 141 8.29 3.88 -18.78
CA VAL A 141 8.95 3.08 -17.72
C VAL A 141 8.48 3.54 -16.33
N PHE A 142 8.41 4.84 -16.11
CA PHE A 142 7.93 5.43 -14.87
C PHE A 142 6.46 5.09 -14.60
N LEU A 143 5.60 5.09 -15.62
CA LEU A 143 4.21 4.67 -15.49
C LEU A 143 4.10 3.20 -15.10
N VAL A 144 4.87 2.31 -15.72
CA VAL A 144 4.91 0.88 -15.35
C VAL A 144 5.33 0.72 -13.90
N PHE A 145 6.38 1.42 -13.47
CA PHE A 145 6.81 1.42 -12.08
C PHE A 145 5.69 1.92 -11.15
N THR A 146 5.07 3.06 -11.45
CA THR A 146 4.04 3.68 -10.63
C THR A 146 2.77 2.83 -10.53
N LEU A 147 2.43 2.06 -11.55
CA LEU A 147 1.30 1.14 -11.50
C LEU A 147 1.56 -0.06 -10.59
N LEU A 148 2.78 -0.58 -10.60
CA LEU A 148 3.16 -1.81 -9.91
C LEU A 148 3.68 -1.59 -8.49
N TYR A 149 4.26 -0.41 -8.19
CA TYR A 149 4.82 -0.18 -6.87
C TYR A 149 3.72 -0.14 -5.79
N THR A 150 4.15 -0.12 -4.57
CA THR A 150 3.39 -0.20 -3.33
C THR A 150 1.95 0.38 -3.38
N PRO A 151 0.96 -0.29 -2.80
CA PRO A 151 -0.36 0.29 -2.57
C PRO A 151 -0.27 1.50 -1.63
N CYS A 152 -1.25 2.39 -1.70
CA CYS A 152 -1.29 3.59 -0.85
C CYS A 152 -1.34 3.23 0.65
N VAL A 153 -0.95 4.19 1.50
CA VAL A 153 -0.89 4.00 2.97
C VAL A 153 -2.21 3.46 3.53
N ALA A 154 -3.36 3.87 3.00
CA ALA A 154 -4.66 3.37 3.42
C ALA A 154 -4.81 1.85 3.16
N ALA A 155 -4.36 1.36 2.01
CA ALA A 155 -4.38 -0.07 1.70
C ALA A 155 -3.40 -0.86 2.58
N ILE A 156 -2.21 -0.32 2.84
CA ILE A 156 -1.22 -0.93 3.74
C ILE A 156 -1.77 -1.02 5.17
N ALA A 157 -2.47 0.01 5.64
CA ALA A 157 -3.12 0.00 6.94
C ALA A 157 -4.18 -1.12 7.04
N SER A 158 -4.90 -1.40 5.96
CA SER A 158 -5.85 -2.52 5.87
C SER A 158 -5.14 -3.87 5.94
N VAL A 159 -4.06 -4.04 5.16
CA VAL A 159 -3.23 -5.27 5.20
C VAL A 159 -2.64 -5.49 6.59
N LYS A 160 -2.12 -4.42 7.23
CA LYS A 160 -1.59 -4.49 8.59
C LYS A 160 -2.62 -4.97 9.60
N ARG A 161 -3.87 -4.57 9.42
CA ARG A 161 -4.96 -4.95 10.31
C ARG A 161 -5.37 -6.41 10.13
N GLU A 162 -5.42 -6.91 8.90
CA GLU A 162 -5.90 -8.27 8.61
C GLU A 162 -4.79 -9.32 8.80
N LEU A 163 -3.58 -9.02 8.36
CA LEU A 163 -2.46 -9.97 8.34
C LEU A 163 -1.37 -9.66 9.37
N GLY A 164 -1.43 -8.48 10.02
CA GLY A 164 -0.42 -8.03 10.98
C GLY A 164 0.73 -7.23 10.34
N GLY A 165 1.50 -6.56 11.22
CA GLY A 165 2.52 -5.59 10.78
C GLY A 165 3.66 -6.20 9.97
N LYS A 166 4.11 -7.41 10.30
CA LYS A 166 5.21 -8.11 9.60
C LYS A 166 4.82 -8.40 8.15
N TRP A 167 3.60 -8.85 7.91
CA TRP A 167 3.08 -9.12 6.58
C TRP A 167 2.86 -7.84 5.78
N ALA A 168 2.42 -6.75 6.41
CA ALA A 168 2.29 -5.48 5.75
C ALA A 168 3.63 -4.97 5.20
N VAL A 169 4.69 -5.02 6.02
CA VAL A 169 6.06 -4.65 5.58
C VAL A 169 6.54 -5.57 4.46
N PHE A 170 6.33 -6.88 4.59
CA PHE A 170 6.72 -7.85 3.57
C PHE A 170 6.05 -7.56 2.22
N VAL A 171 4.74 -7.29 2.22
CA VAL A 171 3.99 -6.96 0.99
C VAL A 171 4.53 -5.68 0.35
N VAL A 172 4.80 -4.63 1.13
CA VAL A 172 5.38 -3.38 0.62
C VAL A 172 6.73 -3.64 -0.04
N VAL A 173 7.64 -4.34 0.64
CA VAL A 173 9.00 -4.61 0.14
C VAL A 173 8.95 -5.43 -1.14
N ILE A 174 8.21 -6.56 -1.14
CA ILE A 174 8.15 -7.44 -2.30
C ILE A 174 7.53 -6.73 -3.52
N GLN A 175 6.52 -5.90 -3.29
CA GLN A 175 5.84 -5.17 -4.35
C GLN A 175 6.75 -4.08 -4.95
N CYS A 176 7.53 -3.36 -4.12
CA CYS A 176 8.55 -2.43 -4.59
C CYS A 176 9.64 -3.14 -5.41
N VAL A 177 10.10 -4.31 -4.95
CA VAL A 177 11.12 -5.10 -5.68
C VAL A 177 10.58 -5.58 -7.04
N ILE A 178 9.36 -6.11 -7.07
CA ILE A 178 8.72 -6.55 -8.32
C ILE A 178 8.55 -5.37 -9.27
N ALA A 179 8.05 -4.23 -8.79
CA ALA A 179 7.88 -3.03 -9.60
C ALA A 179 9.21 -2.55 -10.20
N TRP A 180 10.28 -2.55 -9.40
CA TRP A 180 11.60 -2.17 -9.84
C TRP A 180 12.14 -3.12 -10.91
N LEU A 181 12.04 -4.45 -10.69
CA LEU A 181 12.51 -5.46 -11.65
C LEU A 181 11.75 -5.38 -12.97
N VAL A 182 10.43 -5.23 -12.93
CA VAL A 182 9.61 -5.13 -14.14
C VAL A 182 9.92 -3.83 -14.89
N ALA A 183 10.00 -2.70 -14.20
CA ALA A 183 10.36 -1.42 -14.83
C ALA A 183 11.78 -1.46 -15.43
N PHE A 184 12.72 -2.10 -14.75
CA PHE A 184 14.07 -2.31 -15.27
C PHE A 184 14.08 -3.20 -16.52
N ALA A 185 13.31 -4.30 -16.52
CA ALA A 185 13.18 -5.16 -17.70
C ALA A 185 12.57 -4.39 -18.90
N VAL A 186 11.56 -3.55 -18.65
CA VAL A 186 10.97 -2.69 -19.69
C VAL A 186 11.99 -1.68 -20.20
N HIS A 187 12.79 -1.07 -19.31
CA HIS A 187 13.85 -0.14 -19.69
C HIS A 187 14.91 -0.80 -20.57
N LEU A 188 15.38 -1.99 -20.17
CA LEU A 188 16.36 -2.76 -20.96
C LEU A 188 15.81 -3.16 -22.34
N ALA A 189 14.56 -3.64 -22.38
CA ALA A 189 13.91 -3.99 -23.63
C ALA A 189 13.80 -2.77 -24.57
N GLY A 190 13.40 -1.61 -24.05
CA GLY A 190 13.31 -0.39 -24.85
C GLY A 190 14.65 0.12 -25.36
N MET A 191 15.71 0.03 -24.57
CA MET A 191 17.07 0.31 -25.07
C MET A 191 17.48 -0.64 -26.20
N GLY A 192 17.14 -1.92 -26.09
CA GLY A 192 17.39 -2.91 -27.15
C GLY A 192 16.66 -2.62 -28.46
N PHE A 193 15.48 -1.94 -28.40
CA PHE A 193 14.73 -1.48 -29.57
C PHE A 193 15.12 -0.06 -30.04
N GLY A 194 16.11 0.57 -29.40
CA GLY A 194 16.57 1.91 -29.80
C GLY A 194 15.61 3.05 -29.41
N LEU A 195 14.78 2.86 -28.40
CA LEU A 195 13.83 3.85 -27.92
C LEU A 195 14.36 4.76 -26.79
N GLY A 196 15.62 4.51 -26.33
CA GLY A 196 16.28 5.22 -25.26
C GLY A 196 17.05 6.46 -25.66
#